data_7fb1132a9097fdd16d9603967945b2d4
#
_entry.id   7fb1132a9097fdd16d9603967945b2d4
#
_cell.length_a   1.000
_cell.length_b   1.000
_cell.length_c   1.000
_cell.angle_alpha   90.00
_cell.angle_beta   90.00
_cell.angle_gamma   90.00
#
_symmetry.space_group_name_H-M   'P 1'
#
loop_
_entity.id
_entity.type
_entity.pdbx_description
1 polymer ?
#
loop_
_entity_poly.entity_id
_entity_poly.type
_entity_poly.pdbx_seq_one_letter_code
_entity_poly.pdbx_strand_id
1 'polypeptide(L)'
;MADNYIERQQEQYEARKAAWKQAQKYGKKKTGTTHQVRTGQADKIPSDANRRKRRVFVTGGAEGIGKAIVEGFSQADCLVAFCDTNDASGQQTAKETGSIFHKVDVSNKESLENCVLQILKEWGDLDIIINNVGISNFSPITETSIEDFDKILSVNLRPVFITSRLLAIHRKALSFPNPYGRIINICSTRYLMSEPGSEGYAASKGGIYSLTHALASSLSEWHITVNSIAPGWIQTHDYNQLRPEDHSQHPSRRVGKPEDIARMCLFLCEENNDFINGENITIDGGMTKKMIYVE
;
A
#
# COMPACT_ATOMS: atom_id res chain seq x y z
N MET A 1 29.85 -23.56 3.31
CA MET A 1 28.54 -23.43 3.98
C MET A 1 27.44 -22.78 3.10
N ALA A 2 27.78 -22.13 1.98
CA ALA A 2 26.79 -21.61 1.03
C ALA A 2 26.13 -22.67 0.12
N ASP A 3 26.88 -23.75 -0.21
CA ASP A 3 26.41 -24.77 -1.16
C ASP A 3 25.18 -25.54 -0.68
N ASN A 4 25.09 -25.81 0.62
CA ASN A 4 23.94 -26.54 1.21
C ASN A 4 22.61 -25.76 1.19
N TYR A 5 22.63 -24.45 1.00
CA TYR A 5 21.38 -23.65 0.96
C TYR A 5 20.73 -23.73 -0.41
N ILE A 6 21.52 -23.64 -1.47
CA ILE A 6 21.02 -23.68 -2.86
C ILE A 6 20.49 -25.08 -3.18
N GLU A 7 21.20 -26.14 -2.77
CA GLU A 7 20.73 -27.53 -2.93
C GLU A 7 19.38 -27.77 -2.22
N ARG A 8 19.24 -27.34 -0.96
CA ARG A 8 17.96 -27.45 -0.22
C ARG A 8 16.81 -26.69 -0.87
N GLN A 9 17.07 -25.52 -1.44
CA GLN A 9 16.06 -24.76 -2.18
C GLN A 9 15.66 -25.49 -3.46
N GLN A 10 16.60 -26.09 -4.14
CA GLN A 10 16.36 -26.86 -5.36
C GLN A 10 15.57 -28.14 -5.09
N GLU A 11 15.89 -28.86 -4.02
CA GLU A 11 15.14 -30.05 -3.56
C GLU A 11 13.69 -29.68 -3.19
N GLN A 12 13.48 -28.58 -2.44
CA GLN A 12 12.14 -28.10 -2.09
C GLN A 12 11.33 -27.67 -3.33
N TYR A 13 11.96 -27.03 -4.31
CA TYR A 13 11.33 -26.65 -5.56
C TYR A 13 10.89 -27.89 -6.36
N GLU A 14 11.78 -28.89 -6.53
CA GLU A 14 11.45 -30.13 -7.26
C GLU A 14 10.37 -30.96 -6.53
N ALA A 15 10.38 -30.98 -5.20
CA ALA A 15 9.33 -31.64 -4.41
C ALA A 15 7.96 -30.96 -4.61
N ARG A 16 7.89 -29.63 -4.59
CA ARG A 16 6.65 -28.87 -4.88
C ARG A 16 6.16 -29.09 -6.31
N LYS A 17 7.07 -29.11 -7.26
CA LYS A 17 6.77 -29.37 -8.68
C LYS A 17 6.24 -30.78 -8.91
N ALA A 18 6.82 -31.77 -8.23
CA ALA A 18 6.35 -33.16 -8.27
C ALA A 18 4.94 -33.31 -7.66
N ALA A 19 4.69 -32.68 -6.50
CA ALA A 19 3.40 -32.66 -5.85
C ALA A 19 2.31 -31.97 -6.73
N TRP A 20 2.64 -30.85 -7.38
CA TRP A 20 1.75 -30.17 -8.32
C TRP A 20 1.40 -31.03 -9.54
N LYS A 21 2.41 -31.72 -10.15
CA LYS A 21 2.18 -32.67 -11.26
C LYS A 21 1.32 -33.84 -10.85
N GLN A 22 1.47 -34.35 -9.63
CA GLN A 22 0.64 -35.40 -9.08
C GLN A 22 -0.81 -34.93 -8.89
N ALA A 23 -1.03 -33.74 -8.31
CA ALA A 23 -2.35 -33.15 -8.13
C ALA A 23 -3.07 -32.95 -9.48
N GLN A 24 -2.38 -32.50 -10.54
CA GLN A 24 -2.95 -32.42 -11.89
C GLN A 24 -3.33 -33.79 -12.48
N LYS A 25 -2.57 -34.85 -12.18
CA LYS A 25 -2.84 -36.20 -12.68
C LYS A 25 -4.08 -36.83 -12.03
N TYR A 26 -4.33 -36.51 -10.76
CA TYR A 26 -5.50 -36.98 -10.02
C TYR A 26 -6.76 -36.09 -10.20
N GLY A 27 -6.62 -34.83 -10.64
CA GLY A 27 -7.72 -33.91 -10.90
C GLY A 27 -8.47 -34.15 -12.24
N LYS A 28 -8.00 -35.07 -13.09
CA LYS A 28 -8.59 -35.35 -14.40
C LYS A 28 -9.58 -36.51 -14.43
N LYS A 29 -10.11 -36.99 -13.30
CA LYS A 29 -11.18 -37.98 -13.29
C LYS A 29 -12.48 -37.39 -12.74
N LYS A 30 -13.48 -37.24 -13.67
CA LYS A 30 -14.89 -36.79 -13.53
C LYS A 30 -15.03 -35.25 -13.56
N THR A 31 -15.72 -34.66 -14.52
CA THR A 31 -17.13 -34.79 -14.87
C THR A 31 -17.36 -34.25 -16.28
N GLY A 32 -17.96 -35.05 -17.13
CA GLY A 32 -18.64 -34.52 -18.32
C GLY A 32 -19.95 -33.88 -17.86
N THR A 33 -20.01 -32.57 -17.88
CA THR A 33 -21.25 -31.82 -17.80
C THR A 33 -21.12 -30.66 -18.79
N THR A 34 -21.94 -30.71 -19.80
CA THR A 34 -22.15 -29.69 -20.81
C THR A 34 -22.47 -28.37 -20.12
N HIS A 35 -21.56 -27.39 -20.18
CA HIS A 35 -21.85 -26.01 -19.79
C HIS A 35 -22.78 -25.40 -20.85
N GLN A 36 -24.08 -25.36 -20.59
CA GLN A 36 -24.98 -24.39 -21.19
C GLN A 36 -24.57 -22.99 -20.70
N VAL A 37 -24.16 -22.16 -21.67
CA VAL A 37 -23.99 -20.72 -21.44
C VAL A 37 -25.35 -20.15 -21.07
N ARG A 38 -25.60 -19.91 -19.81
CA ARG A 38 -26.73 -19.10 -19.33
C ARG A 38 -26.42 -17.65 -19.63
N THR A 39 -26.98 -17.13 -20.69
CA THR A 39 -27.11 -15.70 -20.93
C THR A 39 -28.13 -15.13 -19.94
N GLY A 40 -27.67 -14.20 -19.08
CA GLY A 40 -28.49 -13.09 -18.58
C GLY A 40 -29.46 -13.37 -17.46
N GLN A 41 -29.02 -13.08 -16.31
CA GLN A 41 -29.72 -12.21 -15.32
C GLN A 41 -28.61 -11.64 -14.45
N ALA A 42 -28.45 -10.33 -14.48
CA ALA A 42 -27.65 -9.65 -13.49
C ALA A 42 -28.27 -10.00 -12.11
N ASP A 43 -27.62 -10.89 -11.38
CA ASP A 43 -27.98 -11.15 -10.00
C ASP A 43 -27.94 -9.82 -9.28
N LYS A 44 -29.10 -9.39 -8.79
CA LYS A 44 -29.20 -8.22 -7.92
C LYS A 44 -28.26 -8.48 -6.74
N ILE A 45 -27.20 -7.67 -6.65
CA ILE A 45 -26.33 -7.62 -5.49
C ILE A 45 -27.25 -7.47 -4.27
N PRO A 46 -27.19 -8.37 -3.27
CA PRO A 46 -28.01 -8.25 -2.07
C PRO A 46 -27.72 -6.89 -1.42
N SER A 47 -28.76 -6.15 -1.06
CA SER A 47 -28.68 -4.87 -0.40
C SER A 47 -27.84 -4.96 0.87
N ASP A 48 -26.86 -4.11 1.00
CA ASP A 48 -25.69 -4.07 1.91
C ASP A 48 -26.03 -3.89 3.42
N ALA A 49 -27.23 -4.13 3.89
CA ALA A 49 -27.67 -3.83 5.25
C ALA A 49 -27.03 -4.70 6.36
N ASN A 50 -26.18 -5.67 6.02
CA ASN A 50 -25.55 -6.58 7.00
C ASN A 50 -24.05 -6.82 6.75
N ARG A 51 -23.39 -5.98 5.97
CA ARG A 51 -21.96 -6.14 5.68
C ARG A 51 -21.16 -5.46 6.79
N ARG A 52 -20.29 -6.22 7.47
CA ARG A 52 -19.33 -5.69 8.46
C ARG A 52 -18.48 -4.59 7.81
N LYS A 53 -18.37 -3.42 8.46
CA LYS A 53 -17.48 -2.34 8.03
C LYS A 53 -16.04 -2.84 7.90
N ARG A 54 -15.36 -2.45 6.84
CA ARG A 54 -13.93 -2.73 6.68
C ARG A 54 -13.11 -1.90 7.64
N ARG A 55 -12.09 -2.50 8.21
CA ARG A 55 -11.20 -1.90 9.20
C ARG A 55 -9.92 -1.47 8.50
N VAL A 56 -9.64 -0.18 8.52
CA VAL A 56 -8.56 0.48 7.79
C VAL A 56 -7.60 1.15 8.75
N PHE A 57 -6.31 0.90 8.58
CA PHE A 57 -5.25 1.63 9.26
C PHE A 57 -4.41 2.41 8.27
N VAL A 58 -4.20 3.72 8.53
CA VAL A 58 -3.43 4.63 7.67
C VAL A 58 -2.29 5.24 8.46
N THR A 59 -1.05 5.15 7.97
CA THR A 59 0.08 5.89 8.55
C THR A 59 0.20 7.28 7.90
N GLY A 60 0.43 8.33 8.68
CA GLY A 60 0.53 9.71 8.20
C GLY A 60 -0.80 10.27 7.71
N GLY A 61 -1.86 10.08 8.49
CA GLY A 61 -3.24 10.43 8.10
C GLY A 61 -3.71 11.82 8.49
N ALA A 62 -2.86 12.66 9.11
CA ALA A 62 -3.28 13.96 9.62
C ALA A 62 -3.43 15.03 8.53
N GLU A 63 -2.65 14.96 7.46
CA GLU A 63 -2.56 15.98 6.43
C GLU A 63 -2.34 15.39 5.03
N GLY A 64 -2.48 16.23 4.01
CA GLY A 64 -2.09 15.93 2.63
C GLY A 64 -2.73 14.67 2.05
N ILE A 65 -1.93 13.81 1.42
CA ILE A 65 -2.40 12.56 0.79
C ILE A 65 -3.02 11.63 1.83
N GLY A 66 -2.40 11.51 3.02
CA GLY A 66 -2.91 10.66 4.09
C GLY A 66 -4.29 11.09 4.59
N LYS A 67 -4.50 12.39 4.80
CA LYS A 67 -5.82 12.92 5.17
C LYS A 67 -6.88 12.60 4.11
N ALA A 68 -6.59 12.83 2.83
CA ALA A 68 -7.53 12.50 1.75
C ALA A 68 -7.86 11.00 1.69
N ILE A 69 -6.89 10.13 2.03
CA ILE A 69 -7.12 8.69 2.13
C ILE A 69 -8.05 8.38 3.31
N VAL A 70 -7.80 8.96 4.49
CA VAL A 70 -8.67 8.81 5.68
C VAL A 70 -10.09 9.26 5.38
N GLU A 71 -10.26 10.44 4.77
CA GLU A 71 -11.55 10.97 4.34
C GLU A 71 -12.26 10.03 3.36
N GLY A 72 -11.55 9.54 2.33
CA GLY A 72 -12.11 8.65 1.32
C GLY A 72 -12.62 7.33 1.91
N PHE A 73 -11.86 6.68 2.80
CA PHE A 73 -12.30 5.44 3.45
C PHE A 73 -13.40 5.67 4.48
N SER A 74 -13.40 6.80 5.19
CA SER A 74 -14.48 7.15 6.11
C SER A 74 -15.81 7.40 5.36
N GLN A 75 -15.75 8.10 4.20
CA GLN A 75 -16.91 8.30 3.32
C GLN A 75 -17.42 6.99 2.68
N ALA A 76 -16.52 6.01 2.50
CA ALA A 76 -16.86 4.66 2.04
C ALA A 76 -17.37 3.73 3.17
N ASP A 77 -17.80 4.30 4.29
CA ASP A 77 -18.35 3.60 5.47
C ASP A 77 -17.40 2.57 6.09
N CYS A 78 -16.10 2.83 6.05
CA CYS A 78 -15.08 2.02 6.73
C CYS A 78 -14.89 2.48 8.19
N LEU A 79 -14.44 1.58 9.04
CA LEU A 79 -13.90 1.93 10.36
C LEU A 79 -12.42 2.28 10.17
N VAL A 80 -12.08 3.55 10.36
CA VAL A 80 -10.72 4.06 10.06
C VAL A 80 -9.99 4.45 11.34
N ALA A 81 -8.77 3.94 11.50
CA ALA A 81 -7.77 4.47 12.42
C ALA A 81 -6.57 4.97 11.65
N PHE A 82 -5.92 6.00 12.16
CA PHE A 82 -4.69 6.50 11.56
C PHE A 82 -3.72 7.00 12.62
N CYS A 83 -2.44 7.07 12.24
CA CYS A 83 -1.43 7.66 13.10
C CYS A 83 -0.68 8.79 12.41
N ASP A 84 -0.19 9.72 13.22
CA ASP A 84 0.64 10.84 12.79
C ASP A 84 1.44 11.40 13.98
N THR A 85 2.47 12.20 13.72
CA THR A 85 3.20 12.95 14.75
C THR A 85 2.55 14.31 15.06
N ASN A 86 1.79 14.87 14.10
CA ASN A 86 1.10 16.15 14.25
C ASN A 86 -0.21 15.95 15.03
N ASP A 87 -0.16 16.27 16.35
CA ASP A 87 -1.29 16.08 17.24
C ASP A 87 -2.49 16.96 16.87
N ALA A 88 -2.27 18.24 16.59
CA ALA A 88 -3.36 19.19 16.30
C ALA A 88 -4.10 18.80 15.03
N SER A 89 -3.38 18.58 13.92
CA SER A 89 -3.99 18.18 12.65
C SER A 89 -4.60 16.78 12.74
N GLY A 90 -4.00 15.86 13.51
CA GLY A 90 -4.54 14.53 13.76
C GLY A 90 -5.89 14.55 14.47
N GLN A 91 -6.01 15.31 15.56
CA GLN A 91 -7.27 15.50 16.28
C GLN A 91 -8.35 16.14 15.40
N GLN A 92 -7.96 17.14 14.60
CA GLN A 92 -8.88 17.82 13.69
C GLN A 92 -9.40 16.85 12.62
N THR A 93 -8.53 16.11 11.96
CA THR A 93 -8.91 15.12 10.95
C THR A 93 -9.80 14.02 11.55
N ALA A 94 -9.48 13.51 12.73
CA ALA A 94 -10.31 12.53 13.42
C ALA A 94 -11.73 13.07 13.69
N LYS A 95 -11.85 14.32 14.15
CA LYS A 95 -13.14 14.97 14.38
C LYS A 95 -13.97 15.15 13.09
N GLU A 96 -13.31 15.53 12.00
CA GLU A 96 -13.96 15.77 10.70
C GLU A 96 -14.48 14.46 10.07
N THR A 97 -13.76 13.36 10.26
CA THR A 97 -14.01 12.09 9.57
C THR A 97 -14.70 11.04 10.45
N GLY A 98 -14.77 11.24 11.75
CA GLY A 98 -15.22 10.22 12.70
C GLY A 98 -14.25 9.07 12.88
N SER A 99 -12.99 9.22 12.45
CA SER A 99 -11.93 8.21 12.55
C SER A 99 -11.21 8.27 13.90
N ILE A 100 -10.35 7.28 14.19
CA ILE A 100 -9.59 7.20 15.43
C ILE A 100 -8.15 7.63 15.15
N PHE A 101 -7.69 8.64 15.89
CA PHE A 101 -6.32 9.15 15.80
C PHE A 101 -5.43 8.57 16.88
N HIS A 102 -4.21 8.17 16.49
CA HIS A 102 -3.13 7.76 17.40
C HIS A 102 -1.90 8.64 17.14
N LYS A 103 -1.40 9.31 18.17
CA LYS A 103 -0.14 10.08 18.08
C LYS A 103 1.04 9.12 18.12
N VAL A 104 1.68 8.89 16.98
CA VAL A 104 2.79 7.93 16.82
C VAL A 104 3.84 8.48 15.87
N ASP A 105 5.10 8.41 16.28
CA ASP A 105 6.26 8.52 15.40
C ASP A 105 6.58 7.12 14.86
N VAL A 106 6.35 6.91 13.56
CA VAL A 106 6.60 5.60 12.90
C VAL A 106 8.07 5.20 12.83
N SER A 107 9.00 6.16 13.03
CA SER A 107 10.44 5.87 13.15
C SER A 107 10.77 5.16 14.44
N ASN A 108 9.95 5.34 15.48
CA ASN A 108 10.02 4.57 16.72
C ASN A 108 9.29 3.23 16.54
N LYS A 109 10.06 2.17 16.42
CA LYS A 109 9.57 0.81 16.17
C LYS A 109 8.54 0.38 17.22
N GLU A 110 8.84 0.57 18.50
CA GLU A 110 7.99 0.12 19.60
C GLU A 110 6.66 0.86 19.63
N SER A 111 6.68 2.17 19.37
CA SER A 111 5.47 3.00 19.31
C SER A 111 4.54 2.55 18.18
N LEU A 112 5.09 2.26 16.99
CA LEU A 112 4.31 1.76 15.86
C LEU A 112 3.78 0.35 16.11
N GLU A 113 4.62 -0.56 16.62
CA GLU A 113 4.20 -1.93 16.95
C GLU A 113 3.06 -1.93 17.97
N ASN A 114 3.19 -1.16 19.06
CA ASN A 114 2.16 -1.05 20.09
C ASN A 114 0.85 -0.50 19.54
N CYS A 115 0.89 0.54 18.69
CA CYS A 115 -0.29 1.10 18.07
C CYS A 115 -1.03 0.04 17.21
N VAL A 116 -0.32 -0.64 16.32
CA VAL A 116 -0.92 -1.65 15.44
C VAL A 116 -1.47 -2.83 16.26
N LEU A 117 -0.73 -3.31 17.26
CA LEU A 117 -1.17 -4.40 18.14
C LEU A 117 -2.42 -4.02 18.96
N GLN A 118 -2.49 -2.78 19.44
CA GLN A 118 -3.67 -2.27 20.12
C GLN A 118 -4.90 -2.29 19.19
N ILE A 119 -4.78 -1.77 17.97
CA ILE A 119 -5.87 -1.77 16.98
C ILE A 119 -6.30 -3.19 16.64
N LEU A 120 -5.36 -4.10 16.40
CA LEU A 120 -5.66 -5.51 16.13
C LEU A 120 -6.41 -6.18 17.30
N LYS A 121 -6.02 -5.86 18.54
CA LYS A 121 -6.69 -6.36 19.75
C LYS A 121 -8.10 -5.81 19.91
N GLU A 122 -8.29 -4.51 19.68
CA GLU A 122 -9.59 -3.83 19.82
C GLU A 122 -10.59 -4.22 18.74
N TRP A 123 -10.12 -4.34 17.51
CA TRP A 123 -10.96 -4.61 16.35
C TRP A 123 -11.02 -6.10 15.95
N GLY A 124 -10.18 -6.92 16.55
CA GLY A 124 -10.06 -8.35 16.28
C GLY A 124 -9.31 -8.68 14.98
N ASP A 125 -9.11 -7.74 14.06
CA ASP A 125 -8.32 -7.87 12.84
C ASP A 125 -8.22 -6.51 12.12
N LEU A 126 -7.40 -6.42 11.06
CA LEU A 126 -7.33 -5.33 10.09
C LEU A 126 -7.59 -5.87 8.69
N ASP A 127 -8.41 -5.18 7.92
CA ASP A 127 -8.75 -5.54 6.53
C ASP A 127 -7.83 -4.81 5.54
N ILE A 128 -7.47 -3.56 5.85
CA ILE A 128 -6.69 -2.69 4.96
C ILE A 128 -5.62 -1.96 5.77
N ILE A 129 -4.40 -1.95 5.23
CA ILE A 129 -3.29 -1.10 5.72
C ILE A 129 -2.82 -0.20 4.59
N ILE A 130 -2.75 1.10 4.85
CA ILE A 130 -2.17 2.08 3.94
C ILE A 130 -0.90 2.65 4.57
N ASN A 131 0.24 2.28 4.04
CA ASN A 131 1.55 2.79 4.43
C ASN A 131 1.82 4.06 3.63
N ASN A 132 1.46 5.22 4.20
CA ASN A 132 1.55 6.50 3.51
C ASN A 132 2.65 7.41 4.05
N VAL A 133 3.06 7.28 5.32
CA VAL A 133 4.10 8.16 5.89
C VAL A 133 5.34 8.21 5.00
N GLY A 134 5.83 9.43 4.78
CA GLY A 134 7.10 9.65 4.12
C GLY A 134 7.63 11.06 4.33
N ILE A 135 8.91 11.16 4.55
CA ILE A 135 9.66 12.41 4.58
C ILE A 135 10.64 12.46 3.41
N SER A 136 10.94 13.66 2.96
CA SER A 136 12.00 13.92 1.99
C SER A 136 12.97 14.93 2.60
N ASN A 137 14.26 14.70 2.38
CA ASN A 137 15.31 15.67 2.64
C ASN A 137 16.20 15.70 1.39
N PHE A 138 16.25 16.85 0.73
CA PHE A 138 17.08 17.05 -0.45
C PHE A 138 18.29 17.89 -0.02
N SER A 139 19.46 17.28 -0.08
CA SER A 139 20.72 17.88 0.30
C SER A 139 21.83 17.37 -0.63
N PRO A 140 22.85 18.18 -0.97
CA PRO A 140 23.99 17.69 -1.74
C PRO A 140 24.58 16.43 -1.09
N ILE A 141 24.94 15.44 -1.91
CA ILE A 141 25.45 14.15 -1.42
C ILE A 141 26.71 14.32 -0.53
N THR A 142 27.48 15.38 -0.73
CA THR A 142 28.67 15.71 0.07
C THR A 142 28.33 16.26 1.46
N GLU A 143 27.06 16.65 1.67
CA GLU A 143 26.59 17.27 2.92
C GLU A 143 25.57 16.37 3.63
N THR A 144 25.04 15.35 2.96
CA THR A 144 24.09 14.39 3.54
C THR A 144 24.83 13.48 4.52
N SER A 145 24.43 13.50 5.80
CA SER A 145 24.97 12.60 6.82
C SER A 145 24.41 11.19 6.66
N ILE A 146 25.11 10.20 7.21
CA ILE A 146 24.60 8.81 7.28
C ILE A 146 23.35 8.75 8.14
N GLU A 147 23.31 9.53 9.22
CA GLU A 147 22.17 9.64 10.11
C GLU A 147 20.91 10.18 9.42
N ASP A 148 21.05 11.15 8.51
CA ASP A 148 19.94 11.65 7.69
C ASP A 148 19.44 10.59 6.72
N PHE A 149 20.36 9.88 6.07
CA PHE A 149 20.02 8.75 5.21
C PHE A 149 19.26 7.67 5.98
N ASP A 150 19.77 7.23 7.13
CA ASP A 150 19.15 6.22 7.98
C ASP A 150 17.80 6.68 8.52
N LYS A 151 17.65 7.96 8.87
CA LYS A 151 16.38 8.55 9.29
C LYS A 151 15.33 8.43 8.18
N ILE A 152 15.66 8.75 6.93
CA ILE A 152 14.74 8.61 5.80
C ILE A 152 14.28 7.16 5.66
N LEU A 153 15.19 6.19 5.70
CA LEU A 153 14.83 4.77 5.63
C LEU A 153 13.99 4.33 6.82
N SER A 154 14.29 4.82 8.01
CA SER A 154 13.56 4.48 9.23
C SER A 154 12.11 4.99 9.23
N VAL A 155 11.84 6.12 8.57
CA VAL A 155 10.50 6.72 8.45
C VAL A 155 9.75 6.16 7.25
N ASN A 156 10.41 6.06 6.07
CA ASN A 156 9.71 5.76 4.83
C ASN A 156 9.56 4.26 4.55
N LEU A 157 10.59 3.45 4.84
CA LEU A 157 10.67 2.05 4.40
C LEU A 157 10.38 1.06 5.53
N ARG A 158 11.05 1.21 6.67
CA ARG A 158 10.91 0.26 7.79
C ARG A 158 9.47 0.08 8.29
N PRO A 159 8.63 1.12 8.40
CA PRO A 159 7.24 0.98 8.82
C PRO A 159 6.41 0.06 7.91
N VAL A 160 6.65 0.09 6.60
CA VAL A 160 5.98 -0.80 5.64
C VAL A 160 6.19 -2.27 6.01
N PHE A 161 7.43 -2.64 6.34
CA PHE A 161 7.74 -4.00 6.79
C PHE A 161 7.10 -4.33 8.14
N ILE A 162 7.14 -3.39 9.11
CA ILE A 162 6.59 -3.60 10.46
C ILE A 162 5.09 -3.87 10.40
N THR A 163 4.33 -2.99 9.77
CA THR A 163 2.86 -3.11 9.70
C THR A 163 2.43 -4.39 8.97
N SER A 164 3.08 -4.68 7.84
CA SER A 164 2.80 -5.88 7.05
C SER A 164 3.12 -7.16 7.83
N ARG A 165 4.25 -7.19 8.53
CA ARG A 165 4.66 -8.32 9.37
C ARG A 165 3.70 -8.56 10.54
N LEU A 166 3.24 -7.50 11.21
CA LEU A 166 2.31 -7.61 12.33
C LEU A 166 0.96 -8.16 11.87
N LEU A 167 0.45 -7.70 10.73
CA LEU A 167 -0.78 -8.26 10.15
C LEU A 167 -0.61 -9.74 9.79
N ALA A 168 0.53 -10.12 9.19
CA ALA A 168 0.82 -11.52 8.87
C ALA A 168 0.86 -12.42 10.10
N ILE A 169 1.56 -11.97 11.16
CA ILE A 169 1.63 -12.72 12.44
C ILE A 169 0.22 -12.88 13.04
N HIS A 170 -0.57 -11.81 13.04
CA HIS A 170 -1.95 -11.84 13.53
C HIS A 170 -2.79 -12.83 12.72
N ARG A 171 -2.78 -12.74 11.39
CA ARG A 171 -3.55 -13.63 10.50
C ARG A 171 -3.15 -15.10 10.64
N LYS A 172 -1.86 -15.38 10.83
CA LYS A 172 -1.37 -16.74 11.09
C LYS A 172 -1.94 -17.34 12.38
N ALA A 173 -2.25 -16.51 13.37
CA ALA A 173 -2.77 -16.96 14.65
C ALA A 173 -4.30 -17.15 14.66
N LEU A 174 -5.01 -16.69 13.62
CA LEU A 174 -6.49 -16.81 13.55
C LEU A 174 -6.89 -18.24 13.17
N SER A 175 -7.86 -18.79 13.90
CA SER A 175 -8.46 -20.11 13.59
C SER A 175 -9.27 -20.09 12.28
N PHE A 176 -9.84 -18.94 11.93
CA PHE A 176 -10.60 -18.72 10.70
C PHE A 176 -10.04 -17.47 10.01
N PRO A 177 -9.12 -17.65 9.06
CA PRO A 177 -8.50 -16.52 8.37
C PRO A 177 -9.55 -15.73 7.58
N ASN A 178 -9.49 -14.41 7.68
CA ASN A 178 -10.28 -13.50 6.87
C ASN A 178 -9.89 -13.70 5.39
N PRO A 179 -10.84 -13.95 4.47
CA PRO A 179 -10.53 -14.17 3.04
C PRO A 179 -10.18 -12.87 2.30
N TYR A 180 -10.09 -11.75 3.01
CA TYR A 180 -9.82 -10.44 2.43
C TYR A 180 -8.73 -9.71 3.22
N GLY A 181 -7.74 -9.18 2.51
CA GLY A 181 -6.72 -8.29 3.03
C GLY A 181 -6.11 -7.44 1.92
N ARG A 182 -5.82 -6.16 2.20
CA ARG A 182 -5.19 -5.23 1.27
C ARG A 182 -4.09 -4.43 1.98
N ILE A 183 -2.94 -4.36 1.36
CA ILE A 183 -1.85 -3.46 1.79
C ILE A 183 -1.51 -2.57 0.60
N ILE A 184 -1.61 -1.25 0.81
CA ILE A 184 -1.22 -0.26 -0.19
C ILE A 184 -0.06 0.55 0.35
N ASN A 185 1.04 0.57 -0.38
CA ASN A 185 2.24 1.31 -0.04
C ASN A 185 2.34 2.57 -0.90
N ILE A 186 2.41 3.75 -0.29
CA ILE A 186 2.62 4.99 -1.05
C ILE A 186 4.11 5.13 -1.37
N CYS A 187 4.42 4.79 -2.61
CA CYS A 187 5.74 4.91 -3.20
C CYS A 187 5.98 6.37 -3.67
N SER A 188 6.60 6.57 -4.81
CA SER A 188 6.79 7.83 -5.54
C SER A 188 7.36 7.49 -6.91
N THR A 189 7.20 8.38 -7.90
CA THR A 189 7.94 8.29 -9.17
C THR A 189 9.46 8.29 -8.97
N ARG A 190 9.94 8.70 -7.77
CA ARG A 190 11.37 8.65 -7.39
C ARG A 190 11.94 7.23 -7.23
N TYR A 191 11.12 6.19 -7.33
CA TYR A 191 11.62 4.82 -7.42
C TYR A 191 12.30 4.52 -8.77
N LEU A 192 11.96 5.29 -9.80
CA LEU A 192 12.40 5.10 -11.18
C LEU A 192 13.27 6.26 -11.70
N MET A 193 13.00 7.49 -11.26
CA MET A 193 13.68 8.68 -11.71
C MET A 193 13.99 9.60 -10.53
N SER A 194 15.09 10.36 -10.62
CA SER A 194 15.60 11.14 -9.50
C SER A 194 16.12 12.50 -9.95
N GLU A 195 16.30 13.39 -9.01
CA GLU A 195 17.04 14.63 -9.14
C GLU A 195 18.22 14.61 -8.15
N PRO A 196 19.25 15.43 -8.36
CA PRO A 196 20.39 15.50 -7.44
C PRO A 196 19.95 15.79 -6.00
N GLY A 197 20.63 15.18 -5.04
CA GLY A 197 20.34 15.35 -3.61
C GLY A 197 19.15 14.56 -3.09
N SER A 198 18.61 13.61 -3.86
CA SER A 198 17.43 12.82 -3.47
C SER A 198 17.75 11.36 -3.12
N GLU A 199 19.03 11.02 -2.90
CA GLU A 199 19.52 9.64 -2.83
C GLU A 199 18.79 8.82 -1.73
N GLY A 200 18.68 9.36 -0.52
CA GLY A 200 17.99 8.69 0.59
C GLY A 200 16.50 8.48 0.32
N TYR A 201 15.84 9.50 -0.25
CA TYR A 201 14.43 9.41 -0.61
C TYR A 201 14.22 8.39 -1.74
N ALA A 202 15.01 8.46 -2.81
CA ALA A 202 14.97 7.52 -3.93
C ALA A 202 15.23 6.09 -3.47
N ALA A 203 16.26 5.87 -2.62
CA ALA A 203 16.55 4.57 -2.02
C ALA A 203 15.35 4.02 -1.22
N SER A 204 14.71 4.87 -0.39
CA SER A 204 13.53 4.47 0.38
C SER A 204 12.36 4.07 -0.52
N LYS A 205 12.10 4.83 -1.60
CA LYS A 205 10.98 4.57 -2.52
C LYS A 205 11.28 3.39 -3.46
N GLY A 206 12.53 3.21 -3.89
CA GLY A 206 12.99 1.98 -4.55
C GLY A 206 12.85 0.75 -3.67
N GLY A 207 13.16 0.90 -2.36
CA GLY A 207 12.92 -0.14 -1.35
C GLY A 207 11.46 -0.50 -1.19
N ILE A 208 10.54 0.49 -1.16
CA ILE A 208 9.08 0.25 -1.10
C ILE A 208 8.62 -0.51 -2.34
N TYR A 209 9.07 -0.12 -3.53
CA TYR A 209 8.77 -0.80 -4.78
C TYR A 209 9.14 -2.29 -4.70
N SER A 210 10.39 -2.60 -4.34
CA SER A 210 10.88 -3.98 -4.24
C SER A 210 10.20 -4.76 -3.11
N LEU A 211 9.95 -4.11 -1.95
CA LEU A 211 9.28 -4.74 -0.82
C LEU A 211 7.82 -5.09 -1.15
N THR A 212 7.15 -4.32 -2.00
CA THR A 212 5.76 -4.54 -2.39
C THR A 212 5.57 -5.90 -3.04
N HIS A 213 6.33 -6.24 -4.09
CA HIS A 213 6.17 -7.54 -4.75
C HIS A 213 6.67 -8.72 -3.88
N ALA A 214 7.68 -8.50 -3.03
CA ALA A 214 8.14 -9.50 -2.09
C ALA A 214 7.06 -9.83 -1.04
N LEU A 215 6.40 -8.81 -0.49
CA LEU A 215 5.28 -8.97 0.44
C LEU A 215 4.06 -9.59 -0.24
N ALA A 216 3.74 -9.21 -1.48
CA ALA A 216 2.65 -9.81 -2.26
C ALA A 216 2.80 -11.33 -2.38
N SER A 217 4.02 -11.80 -2.62
CA SER A 217 4.33 -13.24 -2.65
C SER A 217 4.20 -13.88 -1.26
N SER A 218 4.78 -13.24 -0.24
CA SER A 218 4.85 -13.81 1.12
C SER A 218 3.50 -13.83 1.84
N LEU A 219 2.59 -12.88 1.53
CA LEU A 219 1.32 -12.71 2.23
C LEU A 219 0.13 -13.36 1.51
N SER A 220 0.36 -13.97 0.35
CA SER A 220 -0.67 -14.60 -0.48
C SER A 220 -1.42 -15.73 0.23
N GLU A 221 -0.75 -16.47 1.12
CA GLU A 221 -1.37 -17.55 1.89
C GLU A 221 -2.45 -17.08 2.87
N TRP A 222 -2.46 -15.78 3.22
CA TRP A 222 -3.48 -15.15 4.08
C TRP A 222 -4.47 -14.28 3.29
N HIS A 223 -4.58 -14.45 1.98
CA HIS A 223 -5.46 -13.69 1.09
C HIS A 223 -5.23 -12.18 1.18
N ILE A 224 -3.98 -11.75 1.37
CA ILE A 224 -3.59 -10.35 1.42
C ILE A 224 -2.93 -10.00 0.09
N THR A 225 -3.49 -9.05 -0.65
CA THR A 225 -2.81 -8.43 -1.79
C THR A 225 -2.00 -7.23 -1.33
N VAL A 226 -0.85 -7.03 -1.95
CA VAL A 226 0.06 -5.92 -1.65
C VAL A 226 0.39 -5.20 -2.95
N ASN A 227 0.02 -3.92 -3.03
CA ASN A 227 0.33 -3.07 -4.18
C ASN A 227 0.94 -1.76 -3.71
N SER A 228 1.58 -1.04 -4.61
CA SER A 228 2.06 0.30 -4.36
C SER A 228 1.50 1.30 -5.37
N ILE A 229 1.36 2.54 -4.93
CA ILE A 229 1.02 3.68 -5.78
C ILE A 229 2.25 4.58 -5.80
N ALA A 230 2.67 4.99 -6.99
CA ALA A 230 3.77 5.91 -7.20
C ALA A 230 3.23 7.29 -7.66
N PRO A 231 2.95 8.22 -6.72
CA PRO A 231 2.55 9.57 -7.07
C PRO A 231 3.67 10.32 -7.79
N GLY A 232 3.29 11.18 -8.75
CA GLY A 232 4.13 12.28 -9.21
C GLY A 232 4.00 13.49 -8.29
N TRP A 233 3.95 14.70 -8.88
CA TRP A 233 3.72 15.91 -8.11
C TRP A 233 2.25 16.00 -7.69
N ILE A 234 2.01 15.85 -6.39
CA ILE A 234 0.72 16.04 -5.73
C ILE A 234 0.82 17.28 -4.84
N GLN A 235 0.06 18.32 -5.16
CA GLN A 235 0.03 19.53 -4.34
C GLN A 235 -0.94 19.33 -3.18
N THR A 236 -0.42 19.44 -1.96
CA THR A 236 -1.17 19.20 -0.73
C THR A 236 -1.67 20.47 -0.07
N HIS A 237 -1.07 21.62 -0.40
CA HIS A 237 -1.42 22.93 0.14
C HIS A 237 -1.47 23.95 -0.99
N ASP A 238 -2.22 25.02 -0.82
CA ASP A 238 -2.23 26.21 -1.70
C ASP A 238 -2.35 25.90 -3.20
N TYR A 239 -3.17 24.93 -3.57
CA TYR A 239 -3.35 24.48 -4.95
C TYR A 239 -3.66 25.64 -5.92
N ASN A 240 -4.40 26.65 -5.44
CA ASN A 240 -4.80 27.82 -6.24
C ASN A 240 -3.65 28.81 -6.49
N GLN A 241 -2.49 28.63 -5.85
CA GLN A 241 -1.30 29.45 -6.06
C GLN A 241 -0.37 28.85 -7.13
N LEU A 242 -0.69 27.66 -7.66
CA LEU A 242 0.05 27.06 -8.75
C LEU A 242 -0.07 27.88 -10.02
N ARG A 243 1.05 28.03 -10.72
CA ARG A 243 1.13 28.77 -11.97
C ARG A 243 0.65 27.91 -13.15
N PRO A 244 0.24 28.50 -14.28
CA PRO A 244 -0.09 27.76 -15.49
C PRO A 244 1.05 26.82 -15.97
N GLU A 245 2.31 27.24 -15.80
CA GLU A 245 3.49 26.47 -16.15
C GLU A 245 3.60 25.17 -15.34
N ASP A 246 3.25 25.22 -14.05
CA ASP A 246 3.26 24.06 -13.17
C ASP A 246 2.25 23.00 -13.65
N HIS A 247 1.08 23.42 -14.08
CA HIS A 247 0.07 22.53 -14.67
C HIS A 247 0.49 21.98 -16.03
N SER A 248 1.13 22.80 -16.88
CA SER A 248 1.50 22.43 -18.25
C SER A 248 2.63 21.40 -18.34
N GLN A 249 3.39 21.19 -17.27
CA GLN A 249 4.41 20.14 -17.18
C GLN A 249 3.83 18.74 -17.31
N HIS A 250 2.56 18.56 -16.93
CA HIS A 250 1.88 17.28 -16.96
C HIS A 250 1.09 17.10 -18.26
N PRO A 251 1.18 15.98 -18.98
CA PRO A 251 0.31 15.66 -20.11
C PRO A 251 -1.19 15.79 -19.77
N SER A 252 -1.59 15.48 -18.54
CA SER A 252 -2.96 15.67 -18.04
C SER A 252 -3.39 17.14 -17.83
N ARG A 253 -2.48 18.11 -18.11
CA ARG A 253 -2.72 19.54 -18.00
C ARG A 253 -3.09 20.04 -16.59
N ARG A 254 -2.69 19.31 -15.57
CA ARG A 254 -2.85 19.72 -14.18
C ARG A 254 -1.84 19.04 -13.25
N VAL A 255 -1.48 19.71 -12.18
CA VAL A 255 -0.81 19.10 -11.02
C VAL A 255 -1.82 18.17 -10.31
N GLY A 256 -1.33 17.09 -9.73
CA GLY A 256 -2.14 16.12 -8.98
C GLY A 256 -2.68 16.71 -7.67
N LYS A 257 -3.75 16.10 -7.18
CA LYS A 257 -4.37 16.41 -5.88
C LYS A 257 -4.37 15.17 -4.99
N PRO A 258 -4.40 15.32 -3.67
CA PRO A 258 -4.46 14.20 -2.73
C PRO A 258 -5.56 13.18 -3.05
N GLU A 259 -6.73 13.65 -3.52
CA GLU A 259 -7.87 12.80 -3.88
C GLU A 259 -7.58 11.89 -5.09
N ASP A 260 -6.62 12.24 -5.96
CA ASP A 260 -6.20 11.36 -7.06
C ASP A 260 -5.59 10.07 -6.53
N ILE A 261 -4.85 10.17 -5.43
CA ILE A 261 -4.22 9.02 -4.76
C ILE A 261 -5.25 8.26 -3.93
N ALA A 262 -6.10 8.97 -3.17
CA ALA A 262 -7.15 8.36 -2.36
C ALA A 262 -8.11 7.50 -3.21
N ARG A 263 -8.53 7.98 -4.40
CA ARG A 263 -9.37 7.20 -5.32
C ARG A 263 -8.70 5.90 -5.78
N MET A 264 -7.40 5.92 -6.04
CA MET A 264 -6.68 4.71 -6.42
C MET A 264 -6.54 3.74 -5.24
N CYS A 265 -6.35 4.25 -4.02
CA CYS A 265 -6.36 3.40 -2.82
C CYS A 265 -7.71 2.70 -2.67
N LEU A 266 -8.82 3.42 -2.82
CA LEU A 266 -10.17 2.85 -2.77
C LEU A 266 -10.37 1.78 -3.85
N PHE A 267 -9.99 2.08 -5.10
CA PHE A 267 -10.08 1.14 -6.22
C PHE A 267 -9.31 -0.16 -5.96
N LEU A 268 -8.06 -0.08 -5.52
CA LEU A 268 -7.25 -1.26 -5.22
C LEU A 268 -7.77 -2.06 -4.02
N CYS A 269 -8.58 -1.44 -3.17
CA CYS A 269 -9.20 -2.07 -2.00
C CYS A 269 -10.61 -2.62 -2.28
N GLU A 270 -11.15 -2.49 -3.49
CA GLU A 270 -12.38 -3.16 -3.88
C GLU A 270 -12.22 -4.69 -3.81
N GLU A 271 -13.30 -5.39 -3.51
CA GLU A 271 -13.29 -6.84 -3.34
C GLU A 271 -12.89 -7.58 -4.60
N ASN A 272 -13.40 -7.12 -5.74
CA ASN A 272 -13.20 -7.74 -7.06
C ASN A 272 -11.84 -7.41 -7.69
N ASN A 273 -11.00 -6.58 -7.04
CA ASN A 273 -9.67 -6.20 -7.53
C ASN A 273 -8.55 -7.04 -6.89
N ASP A 274 -8.87 -8.25 -6.44
CA ASP A 274 -7.92 -9.18 -5.81
C ASP A 274 -6.89 -9.79 -6.78
N PHE A 275 -7.13 -9.66 -8.09
CA PHE A 275 -6.19 -10.12 -9.11
C PHE A 275 -5.08 -9.09 -9.42
N ILE A 276 -5.16 -7.88 -8.84
CA ILE A 276 -4.09 -6.88 -8.87
C ILE A 276 -3.22 -7.09 -7.61
N ASN A 277 -2.04 -7.69 -7.79
CA ASN A 277 -1.18 -8.05 -6.67
C ASN A 277 0.31 -7.97 -7.05
N GLY A 278 1.10 -7.26 -6.26
CA GLY A 278 2.52 -7.05 -6.49
C GLY A 278 2.85 -5.89 -7.43
N GLU A 279 1.85 -5.09 -7.83
CA GLU A 279 1.98 -4.02 -8.82
C GLU A 279 2.35 -2.68 -8.18
N ASN A 280 3.02 -1.85 -9.00
CA ASN A 280 3.29 -0.45 -8.68
C ASN A 280 2.61 0.46 -9.71
N ILE A 281 1.58 1.17 -9.29
CA ILE A 281 0.75 1.97 -10.18
C ILE A 281 1.17 3.44 -10.11
N THR A 282 1.66 3.97 -11.23
CA THR A 282 2.09 5.37 -11.32
C THR A 282 0.88 6.29 -11.54
N ILE A 283 0.76 7.31 -10.68
CA ILE A 283 -0.27 8.35 -10.73
C ILE A 283 0.42 9.71 -10.77
N ASP A 284 0.77 10.17 -11.96
CA ASP A 284 1.65 11.33 -12.16
C ASP A 284 1.20 12.26 -13.29
N GLY A 285 -0.02 12.11 -13.78
CA GLY A 285 -0.52 12.89 -14.91
C GLY A 285 0.23 12.65 -16.22
N GLY A 286 0.98 11.54 -16.31
CA GLY A 286 1.78 11.17 -17.48
C GLY A 286 3.17 11.78 -17.52
N MET A 287 3.62 12.46 -16.47
CA MET A 287 4.91 13.17 -16.46
C MET A 287 6.09 12.23 -16.73
N THR A 288 6.15 11.05 -16.13
CA THR A 288 7.23 10.07 -16.35
C THR A 288 7.21 9.41 -17.74
N LYS A 289 6.16 9.65 -18.55
CA LYS A 289 6.01 9.12 -19.91
C LYS A 289 6.35 10.16 -20.98
N LYS A 290 6.57 11.43 -20.57
CA LYS A 290 6.91 12.51 -21.48
C LYS A 290 8.38 12.43 -21.86
N MET A 291 8.65 12.32 -23.17
CA MET A 291 10.01 12.48 -23.69
C MET A 291 10.36 13.96 -23.75
N ILE A 292 11.56 14.31 -23.28
CA ILE A 292 12.04 15.69 -23.24
C ILE A 292 13.18 15.83 -24.26
N TYR A 293 12.98 16.70 -25.24
CA TYR A 293 14.03 17.14 -26.16
C TYR A 293 14.38 18.61 -25.84
N VAL A 294 15.65 18.94 -25.99
CA VAL A 294 16.10 20.33 -25.98
C VAL A 294 15.93 20.83 -27.42
N GLU A 295 15.06 21.83 -27.62
CA GLU A 295 14.87 22.53 -28.88
C GLU A 295 15.93 23.62 -29.07
#